data_2f6badcc6ec09f8bbc2a4926089a14ec
#
_entry.id   2f6badcc6ec09f8bbc2a4926089a14ec
#
_cell.length_a   1.000
_cell.length_b   1.000
_cell.length_c   1.000
_cell.angle_alpha   90.00
_cell.angle_beta   90.00
_cell.angle_gamma   90.00
#
_symmetry.space_group_name_H-M   'P 1'
#
loop_
_entity.id
_entity.type
_entity.pdbx_description
1 polymer ?
#
loop_
_entity_poly.entity_id
_entity_poly.type
_entity_poly.pdbx_seq_one_letter_code
_entity_poly.pdbx_strand_id
1 'polypeptide(L)'
;GVHKMFQVIKRDGSKADFTLTKINDAIMKAFTATQMSYNNDIIDLLALRVTADFQKKVENDEIHVEDIQDSVERVLGQAGYEEVAKAYILYRKQREKMRAMKSTILDYKDVVNSYVKVEDWRVKENSTVTYSVGGLILSNSGAVTANYWLSEIYDEEIAEAHRNADIHIHDLSMLTGYCAGWSLKQLIKEGLGGITGKITSAPARHLSVLCNQMVNFLGIMQNEWAGAQAFSSFDTYLAPFVKVDNLSYPEVKKCIEAFIYGVNTPSRWGTQAPFSNITLDW
;
A
#
# COMPACT_ATOMS: atom_id res chain seq x y z
N GLY A 1 -47.46 -26.77 -3.34
CA GLY A 1 -46.17 -26.67 -4.02
C GLY A 1 -45.10 -26.51 -2.98
N VAL A 2 -44.16 -27.48 -2.90
CA VAL A 2 -42.98 -27.40 -2.04
C VAL A 2 -42.20 -26.17 -2.50
N HIS A 3 -42.10 -25.14 -1.67
CA HIS A 3 -41.15 -24.03 -1.90
C HIS A 3 -39.75 -24.66 -1.88
N LYS A 4 -39.16 -24.82 -3.05
CA LYS A 4 -37.77 -25.26 -3.17
C LYS A 4 -36.90 -24.18 -2.53
N MET A 5 -36.44 -24.43 -1.30
CA MET A 5 -35.50 -23.53 -0.63
C MET A 5 -34.13 -23.66 -1.31
N PHE A 6 -33.64 -22.62 -1.93
CA PHE A 6 -32.27 -22.56 -2.45
C PHE A 6 -31.35 -21.89 -1.45
N GLN A 7 -30.08 -22.18 -1.57
CA GLN A 7 -29.04 -21.65 -0.70
C GLN A 7 -28.31 -20.48 -1.36
N VAL A 8 -27.96 -19.50 -0.55
CA VAL A 8 -27.14 -18.36 -0.97
C VAL A 8 -25.69 -18.63 -0.59
N ILE A 9 -24.83 -18.66 -1.59
CA ILE A 9 -23.38 -18.71 -1.42
C ILE A 9 -22.92 -17.29 -1.09
N LYS A 10 -22.37 -17.11 0.10
CA LYS A 10 -21.77 -15.84 0.53
C LYS A 10 -20.38 -15.68 -0.08
N ARG A 11 -19.83 -14.46 0.00
CA ARG A 11 -18.49 -14.12 -0.49
C ARG A 11 -17.35 -14.93 0.14
N ASP A 12 -17.51 -15.36 1.37
CA ASP A 12 -16.58 -16.23 2.09
C ASP A 12 -16.75 -17.73 1.78
N GLY A 13 -17.58 -18.05 0.78
CA GLY A 13 -17.91 -19.42 0.40
C GLY A 13 -18.91 -20.12 1.32
N SER A 14 -19.30 -19.52 2.46
CA SER A 14 -20.30 -20.11 3.34
C SER A 14 -21.69 -20.07 2.73
N LYS A 15 -22.52 -21.08 3.04
CA LYS A 15 -23.88 -21.19 2.54
C LYS A 15 -24.88 -20.81 3.62
N ALA A 16 -25.97 -20.17 3.20
CA ALA A 16 -27.09 -19.82 4.07
C ALA A 16 -28.40 -19.95 3.32
N ASP A 17 -29.47 -20.26 4.04
CA ASP A 17 -30.79 -20.34 3.45
C ASP A 17 -31.23 -18.97 2.93
N PHE A 18 -31.88 -19.01 1.77
CA PHE A 18 -32.48 -17.80 1.19
C PHE A 18 -33.66 -17.34 2.05
N THR A 19 -33.69 -16.01 2.30
CA THR A 19 -34.84 -15.38 2.96
C THR A 19 -35.21 -14.08 2.24
N LEU A 20 -36.46 -13.96 1.81
CA LEU A 20 -36.97 -12.77 1.14
C LEU A 20 -36.86 -11.50 2.01
N THR A 21 -36.97 -11.67 3.31
CA THR A 21 -36.88 -10.60 4.31
C THR A 21 -35.57 -9.82 4.19
N LYS A 22 -34.46 -10.49 3.86
CA LYS A 22 -33.17 -9.81 3.67
C LYS A 22 -33.16 -8.86 2.47
N ILE A 23 -33.89 -9.20 1.42
CA ILE A 23 -34.06 -8.32 0.24
C ILE A 23 -34.94 -7.15 0.61
N ASN A 24 -36.08 -7.40 1.28
CA ASN A 24 -36.99 -6.36 1.78
C ASN A 24 -36.22 -5.33 2.62
N ASP A 25 -35.46 -5.80 3.62
CA ASP A 25 -34.66 -4.95 4.51
C ASP A 25 -33.64 -4.10 3.75
N ALA A 26 -32.98 -4.69 2.75
CA ALA A 26 -31.98 -4.00 1.96
C ALA A 26 -32.60 -2.89 1.08
N ILE A 27 -33.74 -3.18 0.43
CA ILE A 27 -34.50 -2.23 -0.36
C ILE A 27 -35.04 -1.11 0.52
N MET A 28 -35.65 -1.45 1.66
CA MET A 28 -36.20 -0.50 2.62
C MET A 28 -35.14 0.49 3.13
N LYS A 29 -33.94 0.00 3.46
CA LYS A 29 -32.81 0.84 3.86
C LYS A 29 -32.39 1.83 2.75
N ALA A 30 -32.42 1.40 1.49
CA ALA A 30 -32.10 2.26 0.37
C ALA A 30 -33.15 3.37 0.16
N PHE A 31 -34.41 3.05 0.29
CA PHE A 31 -35.49 4.05 0.28
C PHE A 31 -35.35 5.06 1.43
N THR A 32 -35.10 4.56 2.64
CA THR A 32 -34.88 5.42 3.82
C THR A 32 -33.69 6.37 3.62
N ALA A 33 -32.59 5.88 3.04
CA ALA A 33 -31.39 6.68 2.78
C ALA A 33 -31.63 7.84 1.79
N THR A 34 -32.59 7.68 0.87
CA THR A 34 -32.97 8.73 -0.10
C THR A 34 -34.11 9.61 0.38
N GLN A 35 -34.65 9.39 1.58
CA GLN A 35 -35.84 10.05 2.11
C GLN A 35 -37.08 9.95 1.20
N MET A 36 -37.07 8.99 0.29
CA MET A 36 -38.20 8.71 -0.59
C MET A 36 -39.26 7.93 0.17
N SER A 37 -40.54 8.39 0.07
CA SER A 37 -41.65 7.70 0.70
C SER A 37 -41.92 6.33 0.03
N TYR A 38 -42.24 5.36 0.81
CA TYR A 38 -42.63 4.00 0.37
C TYR A 38 -43.70 3.43 1.28
N ASN A 39 -44.39 2.41 0.79
CA ASN A 39 -45.21 1.53 1.62
C ASN A 39 -44.69 0.10 1.54
N ASN A 40 -45.12 -0.75 2.45
CA ASN A 40 -44.65 -2.14 2.53
C ASN A 40 -45.02 -2.94 1.26
N ASP A 41 -46.16 -2.64 0.62
CA ASP A 41 -46.60 -3.35 -0.59
C ASP A 41 -45.65 -3.10 -1.77
N ILE A 42 -45.09 -1.89 -1.88
CA ILE A 42 -44.08 -1.55 -2.89
C ILE A 42 -42.78 -2.35 -2.60
N ILE A 43 -42.34 -2.40 -1.35
CA ILE A 43 -41.13 -3.14 -0.96
C ILE A 43 -41.30 -4.63 -1.28
N ASP A 44 -42.42 -5.21 -0.90
CA ASP A 44 -42.72 -6.62 -1.14
C ASP A 44 -42.79 -6.93 -2.66
N LEU A 45 -43.45 -6.06 -3.43
CA LEU A 45 -43.51 -6.19 -4.89
C LEU A 45 -42.11 -6.14 -5.52
N LEU A 46 -41.27 -5.19 -5.11
CA LEU A 46 -39.90 -5.07 -5.60
C LEU A 46 -39.07 -6.31 -5.25
N ALA A 47 -39.16 -6.80 -4.02
CA ALA A 47 -38.44 -7.99 -3.60
C ALA A 47 -38.87 -9.26 -4.35
N LEU A 48 -40.14 -9.40 -4.66
CA LEU A 48 -40.66 -10.50 -5.51
C LEU A 48 -40.11 -10.36 -6.95
N ARG A 49 -40.07 -9.16 -7.51
CA ARG A 49 -39.46 -8.90 -8.83
C ARG A 49 -37.97 -9.22 -8.86
N VAL A 50 -37.23 -8.88 -7.80
CA VAL A 50 -35.81 -9.25 -7.64
C VAL A 50 -35.66 -10.76 -7.63
N THR A 51 -36.52 -11.47 -6.87
CA THR A 51 -36.51 -12.92 -6.82
C THR A 51 -36.76 -13.55 -8.21
N ALA A 52 -37.73 -13.02 -8.94
CA ALA A 52 -38.01 -13.48 -10.31
C ALA A 52 -36.85 -13.18 -11.30
N ASP A 53 -36.15 -12.06 -11.11
CA ASP A 53 -35.04 -11.65 -11.96
C ASP A 53 -33.82 -12.59 -11.79
N PHE A 54 -33.40 -12.87 -10.57
CA PHE A 54 -32.24 -13.74 -10.34
C PHE A 54 -32.55 -15.23 -10.41
N GLN A 55 -33.82 -15.65 -10.39
CA GLN A 55 -34.20 -17.05 -10.43
C GLN A 55 -33.61 -17.81 -11.64
N LYS A 56 -33.36 -17.09 -12.75
CA LYS A 56 -32.72 -17.63 -13.96
C LYS A 56 -31.24 -17.99 -13.76
N LYS A 57 -30.62 -17.47 -12.71
CA LYS A 57 -29.21 -17.66 -12.38
C LYS A 57 -29.01 -18.72 -11.27
N VAL A 58 -30.10 -19.28 -10.74
CA VAL A 58 -30.01 -20.34 -9.72
C VAL A 58 -29.58 -21.64 -10.40
N GLU A 59 -28.43 -22.16 -10.01
CA GLU A 59 -27.88 -23.44 -10.47
C GLU A 59 -27.73 -24.40 -9.29
N ASN A 60 -28.18 -25.66 -9.48
CA ASN A 60 -28.11 -26.70 -8.45
C ASN A 60 -28.69 -26.30 -7.10
N ASP A 61 -29.79 -25.52 -7.11
CA ASP A 61 -30.43 -24.97 -5.91
C ASP A 61 -29.53 -23.98 -5.12
N GLU A 62 -28.52 -23.35 -5.78
CA GLU A 62 -27.61 -22.39 -5.21
C GLU A 62 -27.54 -21.11 -6.05
N ILE A 63 -27.26 -19.97 -5.40
CA ILE A 63 -27.03 -18.68 -6.04
C ILE A 63 -26.02 -17.86 -5.24
N HIS A 64 -25.15 -17.14 -5.94
CA HIS A 64 -24.20 -16.22 -5.31
C HIS A 64 -24.90 -14.94 -4.82
N VAL A 65 -24.50 -14.46 -3.66
CA VAL A 65 -25.04 -13.23 -3.07
C VAL A 65 -24.86 -12.02 -4.00
N GLU A 66 -23.81 -11.99 -4.81
CA GLU A 66 -23.55 -10.94 -5.81
C GLU A 66 -24.67 -10.88 -6.86
N ASP A 67 -25.09 -12.05 -7.39
CA ASP A 67 -26.15 -12.12 -8.38
C ASP A 67 -27.49 -11.60 -7.84
N ILE A 68 -27.77 -11.85 -6.56
CA ILE A 68 -28.96 -11.29 -5.90
C ILE A 68 -28.84 -9.77 -5.81
N GLN A 69 -27.65 -9.25 -5.43
CA GLN A 69 -27.41 -7.81 -5.30
C GLN A 69 -27.49 -7.09 -6.64
N ASP A 70 -26.94 -7.68 -7.69
CA ASP A 70 -27.06 -7.14 -9.06
C ASP A 70 -28.49 -7.09 -9.56
N SER A 71 -29.30 -8.09 -9.17
CA SER A 71 -30.74 -8.10 -9.45
C SER A 71 -31.50 -7.02 -8.70
N VAL A 72 -31.12 -6.71 -7.44
CA VAL A 72 -31.72 -5.58 -6.70
C VAL A 72 -31.44 -4.26 -7.43
N GLU A 73 -30.20 -4.00 -7.82
CA GLU A 73 -29.82 -2.80 -8.56
C GLU A 73 -30.61 -2.63 -9.86
N ARG A 74 -30.68 -3.70 -10.63
CA ARG A 74 -31.40 -3.72 -11.92
C ARG A 74 -32.88 -3.49 -11.75
N VAL A 75 -33.53 -4.17 -10.84
CA VAL A 75 -34.98 -4.07 -10.60
C VAL A 75 -35.35 -2.66 -10.09
N LEU A 76 -34.55 -2.09 -9.18
CA LEU A 76 -34.78 -0.71 -8.72
C LEU A 76 -34.67 0.31 -9.87
N GLY A 77 -33.66 0.19 -10.72
CA GLY A 77 -33.51 1.04 -11.91
C GLY A 77 -34.67 0.87 -12.90
N GLN A 78 -35.05 -0.37 -13.24
CA GLN A 78 -36.17 -0.68 -14.14
C GLN A 78 -37.54 -0.23 -13.61
N ALA A 79 -37.70 -0.17 -12.30
CA ALA A 79 -38.92 0.28 -11.65
C ALA A 79 -39.00 1.83 -11.56
N GLY A 80 -37.99 2.55 -12.07
CA GLY A 80 -37.95 4.01 -12.04
C GLY A 80 -37.42 4.62 -10.73
N TYR A 81 -36.87 3.82 -9.84
CA TYR A 81 -36.29 4.26 -8.57
C TYR A 81 -34.78 4.47 -8.69
N GLU A 82 -34.35 5.30 -9.65
CA GLU A 82 -32.92 5.50 -9.94
C GLU A 82 -32.11 6.01 -8.76
N GLU A 83 -32.63 6.97 -7.98
CA GLU A 83 -31.94 7.50 -6.81
C GLU A 83 -31.83 6.45 -5.69
N VAL A 84 -32.82 5.58 -5.54
CA VAL A 84 -32.78 4.45 -4.59
C VAL A 84 -31.78 3.40 -5.05
N ALA A 85 -31.69 3.13 -6.34
CA ALA A 85 -30.69 2.24 -6.91
C ALA A 85 -29.26 2.76 -6.67
N LYS A 86 -29.02 4.06 -6.90
CA LYS A 86 -27.74 4.71 -6.59
C LYS A 86 -27.39 4.60 -5.10
N ALA A 87 -28.33 4.87 -4.21
CA ALA A 87 -28.12 4.74 -2.77
C ALA A 87 -27.77 3.30 -2.37
N TYR A 88 -28.43 2.32 -2.99
CA TYR A 88 -28.13 0.91 -2.78
C TYR A 88 -26.71 0.54 -3.24
N ILE A 89 -26.28 0.98 -4.42
CA ILE A 89 -24.92 0.77 -4.96
C ILE A 89 -23.87 1.39 -4.03
N LEU A 90 -24.09 2.64 -3.59
CA LEU A 90 -23.16 3.32 -2.68
C LEU A 90 -23.07 2.61 -1.33
N TYR A 91 -24.18 2.13 -0.78
CA TYR A 91 -24.21 1.35 0.45
C TYR A 91 -23.46 0.03 0.28
N ARG A 92 -23.64 -0.67 -0.85
CA ARG A 92 -22.96 -1.90 -1.20
C ARG A 92 -21.43 -1.69 -1.22
N LYS A 93 -20.95 -0.64 -1.93
CA LYS A 93 -19.53 -0.26 -1.96
C LYS A 93 -18.99 0.11 -0.57
N GLN A 94 -19.73 0.86 0.21
CA GLN A 94 -19.35 1.21 1.58
C GLN A 94 -19.18 -0.03 2.46
N ARG A 95 -20.10 -0.99 2.36
CA ARG A 95 -20.04 -2.26 3.11
C ARG A 95 -18.87 -3.13 2.66
N GLU A 96 -18.54 -3.12 1.39
CA GLU A 96 -17.36 -3.79 0.85
C GLU A 96 -16.07 -3.17 1.40
N LYS A 97 -15.97 -1.84 1.35
CA LYS A 97 -14.85 -1.09 1.92
C LYS A 97 -14.69 -1.34 3.43
N MET A 98 -15.77 -1.35 4.18
CA MET A 98 -15.76 -1.69 5.61
C MET A 98 -15.30 -3.14 5.88
N ARG A 99 -15.66 -4.10 5.02
CA ARG A 99 -15.18 -5.48 5.16
C ARG A 99 -13.69 -5.59 4.87
N ALA A 100 -13.21 -4.93 3.81
CA ALA A 100 -11.79 -4.87 3.48
C ALA A 100 -10.99 -4.26 4.63
N MET A 101 -11.45 -3.16 5.22
CA MET A 101 -10.84 -2.56 6.41
C MET A 101 -10.87 -3.51 7.61
N LYS A 102 -11.97 -4.22 7.84
CA LYS A 102 -12.08 -5.20 8.93
C LYS A 102 -11.16 -6.39 8.73
N SER A 103 -11.02 -6.87 7.50
CA SER A 103 -10.04 -7.91 7.15
C SER A 103 -8.62 -7.42 7.45
N THR A 104 -8.26 -6.22 7.02
CA THR A 104 -6.95 -5.62 7.33
C THR A 104 -6.67 -5.54 8.84
N ILE A 105 -7.68 -5.18 9.65
CA ILE A 105 -7.53 -5.13 11.12
C ILE A 105 -7.39 -6.53 11.74
N LEU A 106 -8.10 -7.52 11.21
CA LEU A 106 -7.96 -8.93 11.66
C LEU A 106 -6.59 -9.49 11.33
N ASP A 107 -6.04 -9.14 10.17
CA ASP A 107 -4.70 -9.54 9.72
C ASP A 107 -3.59 -8.81 10.50
N TYR A 108 -3.90 -7.72 11.19
CA TYR A 108 -2.91 -6.95 11.96
C TYR A 108 -2.21 -7.78 13.03
N LYS A 109 -2.95 -8.64 13.73
CA LYS A 109 -2.37 -9.57 14.73
C LYS A 109 -1.36 -10.51 14.07
N ASP A 110 -1.67 -10.98 12.89
CA ASP A 110 -0.80 -11.91 12.15
C ASP A 110 0.43 -11.18 11.62
N VAL A 111 0.28 -9.94 11.15
CA VAL A 111 1.41 -9.07 10.75
C VAL A 111 2.36 -8.84 11.94
N VAL A 112 1.84 -8.50 13.11
CA VAL A 112 2.68 -8.28 14.31
C VAL A 112 3.35 -9.59 14.73
N ASN A 113 2.59 -10.69 14.78
CA ASN A 113 3.13 -11.99 15.17
C ASN A 113 4.20 -12.50 14.21
N SER A 114 4.00 -12.37 12.91
CA SER A 114 4.99 -12.80 11.90
C SER A 114 6.29 -11.99 12.00
N TYR A 115 6.21 -10.69 12.26
CA TYR A 115 7.37 -9.87 12.51
C TYR A 115 8.12 -10.29 13.79
N VAL A 116 7.40 -10.42 14.90
CA VAL A 116 7.99 -10.78 16.20
C VAL A 116 8.63 -12.18 16.17
N LYS A 117 7.99 -13.13 15.48
CA LYS A 117 8.50 -14.49 15.31
C LYS A 117 9.59 -14.62 14.24
N VAL A 118 9.83 -13.56 13.47
CA VAL A 118 10.80 -13.54 12.36
C VAL A 118 10.48 -14.63 11.30
N GLU A 119 9.20 -14.94 11.13
CA GLU A 119 8.72 -15.94 10.16
C GLU A 119 8.63 -15.37 8.74
N ASP A 120 8.41 -14.07 8.61
CA ASP A 120 8.30 -13.40 7.32
C ASP A 120 9.70 -13.03 6.77
N TRP A 121 10.07 -13.60 5.62
CA TRP A 121 11.35 -13.33 4.95
C TRP A 121 11.52 -11.85 4.56
N ARG A 122 10.44 -11.14 4.31
CA ARG A 122 10.43 -9.70 3.96
C ARG A 122 10.95 -8.82 5.10
N VAL A 123 10.83 -9.28 6.33
CA VAL A 123 11.40 -8.59 7.51
C VAL A 123 12.92 -8.55 7.45
N LYS A 124 13.54 -9.53 6.78
CA LYS A 124 14.99 -9.65 6.64
C LYS A 124 15.51 -9.05 5.34
N GLU A 125 14.64 -8.74 4.39
CA GLU A 125 15.04 -8.16 3.11
C GLU A 125 15.61 -6.76 3.35
N ASN A 126 16.85 -6.55 2.93
CA ASN A 126 17.61 -5.30 3.12
C ASN A 126 17.75 -4.85 4.60
N SER A 127 17.47 -5.71 5.55
CA SER A 127 17.60 -5.41 6.99
C SER A 127 18.92 -5.94 7.53
N THR A 128 19.63 -5.09 8.29
CA THR A 128 20.87 -5.44 8.97
C THR A 128 20.65 -5.93 10.39
N VAL A 129 19.40 -5.88 10.90
CA VAL A 129 19.00 -6.33 12.23
C VAL A 129 17.82 -7.29 12.13
N THR A 130 17.79 -8.30 13.01
CA THR A 130 16.72 -9.30 13.05
C THR A 130 15.42 -8.79 13.68
N TYR A 131 15.53 -7.81 14.57
CA TYR A 131 14.41 -7.16 15.25
C TYR A 131 14.77 -5.75 15.68
N SER A 132 13.84 -4.80 15.50
CA SER A 132 13.90 -3.49 16.12
C SER A 132 12.48 -2.93 16.31
N VAL A 133 12.31 -2.02 17.27
CA VAL A 133 11.03 -1.30 17.44
C VAL A 133 10.67 -0.50 16.20
N GLY A 134 11.65 0.16 15.57
CA GLY A 134 11.46 0.88 14.31
C GLY A 134 11.01 -0.05 13.18
N GLY A 135 11.61 -1.23 13.07
CA GLY A 135 11.21 -2.24 12.07
C GLY A 135 9.79 -2.74 12.28
N LEU A 136 9.37 -2.95 13.52
CA LEU A 136 7.99 -3.29 13.84
C LEU A 136 7.01 -2.19 13.40
N ILE A 137 7.33 -0.92 13.67
CA ILE A 137 6.52 0.22 13.25
C ILE A 137 6.42 0.28 11.71
N LEU A 138 7.55 0.13 11.01
CA LEU A 138 7.58 0.14 9.55
C LEU A 138 6.82 -1.04 8.94
N SER A 139 6.94 -2.24 9.51
CA SER A 139 6.19 -3.42 9.06
C SER A 139 4.68 -3.21 9.18
N ASN A 140 4.23 -2.69 10.31
CA ASN A 140 2.81 -2.41 10.53
C ASN A 140 2.29 -1.31 9.60
N SER A 141 3.02 -0.21 9.47
CA SER A 141 2.70 0.88 8.54
C SER A 141 2.69 0.38 7.10
N GLY A 142 3.67 -0.45 6.74
CA GLY A 142 3.80 -1.03 5.41
C GLY A 142 2.60 -1.89 5.02
N ALA A 143 2.08 -2.71 5.94
CA ALA A 143 0.91 -3.54 5.67
C ALA A 143 -0.35 -2.69 5.37
N VAL A 144 -0.56 -1.60 6.13
CA VAL A 144 -1.66 -0.67 5.88
C VAL A 144 -1.49 0.04 4.53
N THR A 145 -0.28 0.49 4.24
CA THR A 145 0.05 1.18 2.98
C THR A 145 -0.13 0.25 1.77
N ALA A 146 0.34 -1.00 1.86
CA ALA A 146 0.15 -1.99 0.80
C ALA A 146 -1.33 -2.26 0.52
N ASN A 147 -2.14 -2.36 1.55
CA ASN A 147 -3.59 -2.49 1.37
C ASN A 147 -4.20 -1.26 0.68
N TYR A 148 -3.75 -0.05 1.02
CA TYR A 148 -4.21 1.17 0.35
C TYR A 148 -3.87 1.17 -1.15
N TRP A 149 -2.64 0.79 -1.54
CA TRP A 149 -2.26 0.65 -2.94
C TRP A 149 -3.19 -0.31 -3.69
N LEU A 150 -3.45 -1.49 -3.11
CA LEU A 150 -4.22 -2.56 -3.74
C LEU A 150 -5.74 -2.35 -3.71
N SER A 151 -6.26 -1.43 -2.88
CA SER A 151 -7.70 -1.18 -2.78
C SER A 151 -8.15 0.16 -3.36
N GLU A 152 -7.26 1.16 -3.44
CA GLU A 152 -7.64 2.53 -3.81
C GLU A 152 -6.90 3.06 -5.04
N ILE A 153 -5.71 2.53 -5.35
CA ILE A 153 -4.85 3.08 -6.41
C ILE A 153 -4.80 2.18 -7.64
N TYR A 154 -4.57 0.88 -7.46
CA TYR A 154 -4.54 -0.06 -8.58
C TYR A 154 -5.95 -0.52 -8.96
N ASP A 155 -6.17 -0.75 -10.25
CA ASP A 155 -7.37 -1.41 -10.73
C ASP A 155 -7.51 -2.79 -10.12
N GLU A 156 -8.75 -3.25 -9.92
CA GLU A 156 -9.06 -4.51 -9.24
C GLU A 156 -8.37 -5.71 -9.90
N GLU A 157 -8.30 -5.75 -11.22
CA GLU A 157 -7.63 -6.80 -11.99
C GLU A 157 -6.13 -6.90 -11.64
N ILE A 158 -5.44 -5.77 -11.53
CA ILE A 158 -4.01 -5.69 -11.17
C ILE A 158 -3.82 -6.10 -9.70
N ALA A 159 -4.68 -5.61 -8.82
CA ALA A 159 -4.62 -5.92 -7.40
C ALA A 159 -4.87 -7.41 -7.14
N GLU A 160 -5.83 -8.02 -7.84
CA GLU A 160 -6.11 -9.45 -7.73
C GLU A 160 -4.96 -10.30 -8.29
N ALA A 161 -4.40 -9.94 -9.45
CA ALA A 161 -3.24 -10.62 -10.00
C ALA A 161 -2.04 -10.62 -9.02
N HIS A 162 -1.83 -9.50 -8.30
CA HIS A 162 -0.82 -9.44 -7.24
C HIS A 162 -1.16 -10.35 -6.04
N ARG A 163 -2.43 -10.32 -5.56
CA ARG A 163 -2.88 -11.15 -4.44
C ARG A 163 -2.81 -12.65 -4.74
N ASN A 164 -3.08 -13.02 -6.00
CA ASN A 164 -3.03 -14.39 -6.48
C ASN A 164 -1.62 -14.85 -6.85
N ALA A 165 -0.62 -13.98 -6.73
CA ALA A 165 0.77 -14.21 -7.12
C ALA A 165 1.01 -14.45 -8.63
N ASP A 166 0.10 -13.98 -9.49
CA ASP A 166 0.30 -13.97 -10.94
C ASP A 166 1.35 -12.93 -11.36
N ILE A 167 1.40 -11.82 -10.62
CA ILE A 167 2.43 -10.77 -10.74
C ILE A 167 2.93 -10.36 -9.35
N HIS A 168 4.09 -9.70 -9.31
CA HIS A 168 4.61 -9.09 -8.09
C HIS A 168 4.81 -7.58 -8.27
N ILE A 169 4.14 -6.77 -7.45
CA ILE A 169 4.33 -5.32 -7.38
C ILE A 169 5.26 -5.02 -6.22
N HIS A 170 6.39 -4.39 -6.50
CA HIS A 170 7.41 -4.02 -5.51
C HIS A 170 6.99 -2.86 -4.60
N ASP A 171 7.51 -2.86 -3.38
CA ASP A 171 7.54 -1.71 -2.45
C ASP A 171 6.17 -1.09 -2.14
N LEU A 172 5.14 -1.90 -2.10
CA LEU A 172 3.80 -1.48 -1.69
C LEU A 172 3.74 -0.97 -0.25
N SER A 173 4.79 -1.17 0.54
CA SER A 173 4.87 -0.72 1.93
C SER A 173 5.06 0.79 2.09
N MET A 174 5.32 1.53 1.01
CA MET A 174 5.58 2.97 1.03
C MET A 174 4.83 3.70 -0.07
N LEU A 175 4.32 4.90 0.22
CA LEU A 175 3.70 5.82 -0.75
C LEU A 175 4.77 6.81 -1.24
N THR A 176 5.74 6.33 -2.03
CA THR A 176 6.87 7.15 -2.47
C THR A 176 7.43 6.68 -3.81
N GLY A 177 8.35 7.47 -4.37
CA GLY A 177 9.17 7.06 -5.50
C GLY A 177 10.09 5.89 -5.15
N TYR A 178 10.48 5.10 -6.16
CA TYR A 178 11.27 3.89 -5.93
C TYR A 178 12.76 4.20 -5.80
N CYS A 179 13.43 4.53 -6.90
CA CYS A 179 14.87 4.81 -6.95
C CYS A 179 15.16 6.25 -7.36
N ALA A 180 16.31 6.78 -6.94
CA ALA A 180 16.72 8.13 -7.31
C ALA A 180 18.22 8.22 -7.61
N GLY A 181 18.57 9.02 -8.61
CA GLY A 181 19.94 9.48 -8.89
C GLY A 181 20.12 10.91 -8.41
N TRP A 182 21.19 11.15 -7.66
CA TRP A 182 21.47 12.44 -7.06
C TRP A 182 22.70 13.11 -7.69
N SER A 183 22.61 14.41 -7.89
CA SER A 183 23.71 15.21 -8.39
C SER A 183 24.74 15.47 -7.28
N LEU A 184 25.84 14.74 -7.31
CA LEU A 184 26.96 15.00 -6.40
C LEU A 184 27.54 16.42 -6.56
N LYS A 185 27.53 16.94 -7.79
CA LYS A 185 27.92 18.31 -8.08
C LYS A 185 27.07 19.36 -7.35
N GLN A 186 25.76 19.10 -7.25
CA GLN A 186 24.85 19.99 -6.52
C GLN A 186 25.13 19.95 -5.02
N LEU A 187 25.29 18.75 -4.45
CA LEU A 187 25.65 18.59 -3.04
C LEU A 187 26.97 19.33 -2.69
N ILE A 188 27.98 19.22 -3.56
CA ILE A 188 29.25 19.90 -3.38
C ILE A 188 29.08 21.43 -3.38
N LYS A 189 28.23 21.97 -4.25
CA LYS A 189 28.00 23.41 -4.35
C LYS A 189 27.17 24.00 -3.23
N GLU A 190 26.18 23.28 -2.79
CA GLU A 190 25.14 23.78 -1.87
C GLU A 190 25.35 23.30 -0.43
N GLY A 191 26.04 22.19 -0.23
CA GLY A 191 26.09 21.50 1.04
C GLY A 191 24.74 20.89 1.43
N LEU A 192 24.50 20.69 2.71
CA LEU A 192 23.23 20.20 3.22
C LEU A 192 22.42 21.36 3.76
N GLY A 193 21.46 21.85 2.96
CA GLY A 193 20.64 23.01 3.30
C GLY A 193 19.72 22.81 4.50
N GLY A 194 19.33 21.57 4.77
CA GLY A 194 18.47 21.23 5.90
C GLY A 194 17.06 21.82 5.82
N ILE A 195 16.37 21.83 6.95
CA ILE A 195 15.04 22.44 7.11
C ILE A 195 15.21 23.86 7.66
N THR A 196 14.42 24.80 7.16
CA THR A 196 14.45 26.21 7.63
C THR A 196 14.42 26.29 9.15
N GLY A 197 15.38 27.03 9.74
CA GLY A 197 15.51 27.16 11.19
C GLY A 197 16.21 26.01 11.91
N LYS A 198 16.75 25.02 11.17
CA LYS A 198 17.58 23.93 11.69
C LYS A 198 19.05 24.12 11.30
N ILE A 199 19.91 23.26 11.86
CA ILE A 199 21.33 23.26 11.52
C ILE A 199 21.51 22.91 10.05
N THR A 200 22.33 23.70 9.35
CA THR A 200 22.76 23.46 7.97
C THR A 200 24.22 23.08 7.96
N SER A 201 24.66 22.36 6.94
CA SER A 201 26.06 22.06 6.68
C SER A 201 26.51 22.79 5.41
N ALA A 202 27.41 23.75 5.54
CA ALA A 202 27.95 24.48 4.41
C ALA A 202 28.66 23.56 3.39
N PRO A 203 28.92 24.00 2.15
CA PRO A 203 29.67 23.24 1.18
C PRO A 203 30.99 22.71 1.76
N ALA A 204 31.28 21.44 1.51
CA ALA A 204 32.48 20.80 2.02
C ALA A 204 33.73 21.42 1.40
N ARG A 205 34.79 21.58 2.18
CA ARG A 205 36.11 22.02 1.72
C ARG A 205 37.12 20.88 1.69
N HIS A 206 36.86 19.79 2.40
CA HIS A 206 37.76 18.66 2.55
C HIS A 206 37.03 17.33 2.22
N LEU A 207 37.78 16.35 1.69
CA LEU A 207 37.24 15.07 1.27
C LEU A 207 36.49 14.36 2.40
N SER A 208 37.02 14.35 3.60
CA SER A 208 36.39 13.69 4.75
C SER A 208 35.02 14.31 5.10
N VAL A 209 34.89 15.64 4.98
CA VAL A 209 33.64 16.35 5.21
C VAL A 209 32.63 16.02 4.13
N LEU A 210 33.05 15.98 2.86
CA LEU A 210 32.19 15.61 1.74
C LEU A 210 31.67 14.19 1.90
N CYS A 211 32.53 13.23 2.24
CA CYS A 211 32.16 11.86 2.49
C CYS A 211 31.08 11.75 3.58
N ASN A 212 31.22 12.52 4.66
CA ASN A 212 30.22 12.55 5.72
C ASN A 212 28.91 13.21 5.28
N GLN A 213 28.97 14.28 4.48
CA GLN A 213 27.78 14.90 3.91
C GLN A 213 27.04 13.93 2.97
N MET A 214 27.74 13.14 2.16
CA MET A 214 27.14 12.13 1.30
C MET A 214 26.42 11.05 2.10
N VAL A 215 27.02 10.54 3.18
CA VAL A 215 26.38 9.56 4.08
C VAL A 215 25.11 10.13 4.69
N ASN A 216 25.17 11.34 5.23
CA ASN A 216 24.01 11.99 5.83
C ASN A 216 22.91 12.27 4.82
N PHE A 217 23.27 12.72 3.61
CA PHE A 217 22.31 12.95 2.53
C PHE A 217 21.56 11.67 2.17
N LEU A 218 22.27 10.58 1.92
CA LEU A 218 21.64 9.29 1.58
C LEU A 218 20.77 8.78 2.72
N GLY A 219 21.22 8.93 3.97
CA GLY A 219 20.42 8.55 5.14
C GLY A 219 19.13 9.36 5.30
N ILE A 220 19.16 10.66 4.99
CA ILE A 220 17.97 11.53 4.98
C ILE A 220 17.03 11.14 3.84
N MET A 221 17.57 11.03 2.62
CA MET A 221 16.76 10.75 1.44
C MET A 221 16.17 9.34 1.43
N GLN A 222 16.73 8.41 2.18
CA GLN A 222 16.14 7.10 2.40
C GLN A 222 14.75 7.15 3.05
N ASN A 223 14.41 8.22 3.74
CA ASN A 223 13.06 8.39 4.29
C ASN A 223 12.04 8.83 3.24
N GLU A 224 12.50 9.33 2.10
CA GLU A 224 11.66 9.85 1.02
C GLU A 224 11.60 8.91 -0.19
N TRP A 225 12.52 7.93 -0.29
CA TRP A 225 12.65 7.02 -1.42
C TRP A 225 12.78 5.58 -0.94
N ALA A 226 11.97 4.68 -1.52
CA ALA A 226 11.89 3.29 -1.07
C ALA A 226 13.09 2.44 -1.51
N GLY A 227 13.63 2.71 -2.70
CA GLY A 227 14.65 1.88 -3.33
C GLY A 227 16.05 2.49 -3.31
N ALA A 228 16.86 2.07 -4.27
CA ALA A 228 18.27 2.46 -4.36
C ALA A 228 18.46 3.94 -4.68
N GLN A 229 19.52 4.50 -4.13
CA GLN A 229 19.96 5.86 -4.37
C GLN A 229 21.39 5.85 -4.93
N ALA A 230 21.66 6.69 -5.92
CA ALA A 230 22.95 6.72 -6.60
C ALA A 230 23.53 8.13 -6.63
N PHE A 231 24.85 8.22 -6.49
CA PHE A 231 25.63 9.39 -6.90
C PHE A 231 26.34 9.11 -8.21
N SER A 232 26.21 10.02 -9.18
CA SER A 232 26.93 9.96 -10.46
C SER A 232 28.32 10.57 -10.35
N SER A 233 29.24 10.10 -11.22
CA SER A 233 30.58 10.67 -11.40
C SER A 233 31.36 10.82 -10.09
N PHE A 234 31.29 9.76 -9.27
CA PHE A 234 31.80 9.78 -7.90
C PHE A 234 33.30 10.11 -7.85
N ASP A 235 34.11 9.42 -8.63
CA ASP A 235 35.55 9.64 -8.74
C ASP A 235 35.89 11.02 -9.29
N THR A 236 35.27 11.44 -10.38
CA THR A 236 35.46 12.75 -11.04
C THR A 236 35.22 13.90 -10.07
N TYR A 237 34.15 13.84 -9.29
CA TYR A 237 33.84 14.94 -8.37
C TYR A 237 34.59 14.89 -7.05
N LEU A 238 35.11 13.74 -6.63
CA LEU A 238 35.95 13.63 -5.43
C LEU A 238 37.43 13.97 -5.71
N ALA A 239 37.94 13.73 -6.91
CA ALA A 239 39.31 13.96 -7.29
C ALA A 239 39.86 15.38 -6.99
N PRO A 240 39.10 16.49 -7.21
CA PRO A 240 39.58 17.83 -6.86
C PRO A 240 39.89 17.99 -5.38
N PHE A 241 39.16 17.36 -4.47
CA PHE A 241 39.41 17.40 -3.02
C PHE A 241 40.72 16.72 -2.65
N VAL A 242 40.98 15.57 -3.31
CA VAL A 242 42.26 14.84 -3.13
C VAL A 242 43.45 15.72 -3.54
N LYS A 243 43.31 16.40 -4.67
CA LYS A 243 44.36 17.27 -5.22
C LYS A 243 44.59 18.52 -4.36
N VAL A 244 43.52 19.20 -3.94
CA VAL A 244 43.61 20.47 -3.18
C VAL A 244 44.24 20.23 -1.81
N ASP A 245 43.87 19.14 -1.13
CA ASP A 245 44.41 18.79 0.19
C ASP A 245 45.71 17.98 0.10
N ASN A 246 46.21 17.69 -1.11
CA ASN A 246 47.38 16.88 -1.36
C ASN A 246 47.37 15.55 -0.59
N LEU A 247 46.23 14.87 -0.60
CA LEU A 247 46.02 13.64 0.18
C LEU A 247 46.81 12.47 -0.39
N SER A 248 47.46 11.73 0.51
CA SER A 248 48.09 10.43 0.21
C SER A 248 47.04 9.33 0.00
N TYR A 249 47.45 8.26 -0.69
CA TYR A 249 46.56 7.07 -0.87
C TYR A 249 45.96 6.54 0.46
N PRO A 250 46.71 6.37 1.56
CA PRO A 250 46.14 5.92 2.81
C PRO A 250 45.05 6.88 3.36
N GLU A 251 45.21 8.19 3.19
CA GLU A 251 44.24 9.19 3.63
C GLU A 251 42.98 9.15 2.80
N VAL A 252 43.09 9.08 1.48
CA VAL A 252 41.95 8.90 0.58
C VAL A 252 41.22 7.59 0.91
N LYS A 253 41.95 6.47 1.02
CA LYS A 253 41.39 5.17 1.39
C LYS A 253 40.57 5.26 2.67
N LYS A 254 41.09 5.93 3.70
CA LYS A 254 40.41 6.10 4.99
C LYS A 254 39.08 6.91 4.86
N CYS A 255 39.06 7.94 4.00
CA CYS A 255 37.83 8.70 3.73
C CYS A 255 36.78 7.84 3.02
N ILE A 256 37.19 7.02 2.03
CA ILE A 256 36.28 6.12 1.31
C ILE A 256 35.79 4.99 2.24
N GLU A 257 36.66 4.42 3.07
CA GLU A 257 36.27 3.42 4.08
C GLU A 257 35.22 4.00 5.03
N ALA A 258 35.37 5.25 5.49
CA ALA A 258 34.41 5.92 6.35
C ALA A 258 33.06 6.14 5.62
N PHE A 259 33.08 6.47 4.33
CA PHE A 259 31.87 6.56 3.50
C PHE A 259 31.17 5.19 3.39
N ILE A 260 31.90 4.14 2.99
CA ILE A 260 31.36 2.78 2.85
C ILE A 260 30.79 2.28 4.18
N TYR A 261 31.49 2.47 5.29
CA TYR A 261 30.99 2.12 6.61
C TYR A 261 29.71 2.89 6.95
N GLY A 262 29.68 4.20 6.69
CA GLY A 262 28.55 5.05 6.96
C GLY A 262 27.30 4.63 6.21
N VAL A 263 27.40 4.31 4.91
CA VAL A 263 26.24 3.84 4.12
C VAL A 263 25.80 2.42 4.46
N ASN A 264 26.64 1.63 5.11
CA ASN A 264 26.27 0.30 5.61
C ASN A 264 25.69 0.33 7.03
N THR A 265 25.67 1.51 7.67
CA THR A 265 25.05 1.64 8.99
C THR A 265 23.53 1.81 8.85
N PRO A 266 22.72 1.06 9.60
CA PRO A 266 21.27 1.20 9.56
C PRO A 266 20.85 2.62 9.95
N SER A 267 20.17 3.33 9.07
CA SER A 267 19.77 4.72 9.30
C SER A 267 18.26 4.90 9.38
N ARG A 268 17.49 4.14 8.63
CA ARG A 268 16.03 4.20 8.70
C ARG A 268 15.55 3.47 9.94
N TRP A 269 15.31 4.22 11.03
CA TRP A 269 14.81 3.68 12.30
C TRP A 269 15.66 2.51 12.85
N GLY A 270 16.93 2.44 12.44
CA GLY A 270 17.84 1.37 12.83
C GLY A 270 17.60 0.01 12.17
N THR A 271 16.79 -0.05 11.10
CA THR A 271 16.43 -1.32 10.45
C THR A 271 17.04 -1.54 9.10
N GLN A 272 17.32 -0.47 8.36
CA GLN A 272 17.77 -0.56 6.98
C GLN A 272 18.95 0.39 6.73
N ALA A 273 20.02 -0.12 6.13
CA ALA A 273 21.08 0.69 5.57
C ALA A 273 20.61 1.31 4.23
N PRO A 274 21.09 2.50 3.85
CA PRO A 274 20.82 3.05 2.52
C PRO A 274 21.33 2.10 1.44
N PHE A 275 20.41 1.63 0.58
CA PHE A 275 20.80 0.87 -0.59
C PHE A 275 21.39 1.85 -1.61
N SER A 276 22.71 1.91 -1.68
CA SER A 276 23.45 2.97 -2.36
C SER A 276 24.24 2.45 -3.55
N ASN A 277 24.32 3.26 -4.60
CA ASN A 277 25.12 3.01 -5.77
C ASN A 277 26.01 4.24 -6.06
N ILE A 278 27.18 3.99 -6.63
CA ILE A 278 28.07 5.04 -7.17
C ILE A 278 28.39 4.72 -8.62
N THR A 279 28.45 5.74 -9.46
CA THR A 279 28.91 5.62 -10.85
C THR A 279 30.32 6.20 -10.94
N LEU A 280 31.21 5.46 -11.57
CA LEU A 280 32.57 5.90 -11.88
C LEU A 280 32.65 6.31 -13.35
N ASP A 281 33.42 7.36 -13.62
CA ASP A 281 33.70 7.80 -14.99
C ASP A 281 34.96 7.10 -15.52
N TRP A 282 34.92 6.71 -16.77
CA TRP A 282 36.03 6.03 -17.47
C TRP A 282 36.87 7.02 -18.28
#